data_029d0da9658a22a97af4d3e1767875e1
#
_entry.id   029d0da9658a22a97af4d3e1767875e1
#
_cell.length_a   1.000
_cell.length_b   1.000
_cell.length_c   1.000
_cell.angle_alpha   90.00
_cell.angle_beta   90.00
_cell.angle_gamma   90.00
#
_symmetry.space_group_name_H-M   'P 1'
#
loop_
_entity.id
_entity.type
_entity.pdbx_description
1 polymer ?
#
loop_
_entity_poly.entity_id
_entity_poly.type
_entity_poly.pdbx_seq_one_letter_code
_entity_poly.pdbx_strand_id
1 'polypeptide(L)'
;MARPEACVAAIVVYDERLLLVRRGRGAAAGTWSVPGGRIEPGEMVQEAVLRELREETGIEGVCGELIGWAERIDEDHHAVILDFAVSVLDAVEPVAGDDAAEARWVPLWDVAELNLAPGLAEFLHDHDILSTIV
;
A
#
# COMPACT_ATOMS: atom_id res chain seq x y z
N MET A 1 -8.04 -18.99 15.96
CA MET A 1 -7.59 -18.31 14.73
C MET A 1 -8.48 -17.12 14.44
N ALA A 2 -7.87 -16.01 14.04
CA ALA A 2 -8.61 -14.80 13.73
C ALA A 2 -9.43 -14.98 12.44
N ARG A 3 -10.55 -14.27 12.36
CA ARG A 3 -11.36 -14.23 11.14
C ARG A 3 -10.60 -13.48 10.05
N PRO A 4 -10.73 -13.90 8.78
CA PRO A 4 -10.18 -13.12 7.68
C PRO A 4 -10.79 -11.72 7.65
N GLU A 5 -9.92 -10.72 7.52
CA GLU A 5 -10.34 -9.33 7.41
C GLU A 5 -10.13 -8.85 5.98
N ALA A 6 -11.11 -8.13 5.46
CA ALA A 6 -11.01 -7.54 4.13
C ALA A 6 -10.26 -6.22 4.22
N CYS A 7 -9.18 -6.13 3.45
CA CYS A 7 -8.32 -4.95 3.41
C CYS A 7 -8.16 -4.48 1.97
N VAL A 8 -7.72 -3.25 1.82
CA VAL A 8 -7.40 -2.65 0.52
C VAL A 8 -6.05 -1.98 0.59
N ALA A 9 -5.44 -1.79 -0.57
CA ALA A 9 -4.20 -1.04 -0.69
C ALA A 9 -4.19 -0.25 -2.00
N ALA A 10 -3.48 0.87 -1.99
CA ALA A 10 -3.33 1.74 -3.15
C ALA A 10 -1.94 1.60 -3.75
N ILE A 11 -1.87 1.23 -5.02
CA ILE A 11 -0.63 1.21 -5.78
C ILE A 11 -0.60 2.51 -6.59
N VAL A 12 0.21 3.46 -6.16
CA VAL A 12 0.29 4.78 -6.77
C VAL A 12 1.68 4.97 -7.35
N VAL A 13 1.76 4.93 -8.67
CA VAL A 13 3.01 5.18 -9.41
C VAL A 13 2.86 6.48 -10.18
N TYR A 14 3.78 7.39 -9.98
CA TYR A 14 3.81 8.66 -10.69
C TYR A 14 5.28 9.04 -10.97
N ASP A 15 5.57 9.34 -12.22
CA ASP A 15 6.91 9.75 -12.65
C ASP A 15 7.99 8.76 -12.19
N GLU A 16 7.74 7.47 -12.44
CA GLU A 16 8.63 6.35 -12.09
C GLU A 16 8.92 6.23 -10.59
N ARG A 17 8.00 6.70 -9.75
CA ARG A 17 8.11 6.60 -8.29
C ARG A 17 6.85 5.96 -7.72
N LEU A 18 7.04 5.13 -6.70
CA LEU A 18 5.97 4.45 -5.97
C LEU A 18 5.78 5.13 -4.62
N LEU A 19 4.54 5.39 -4.27
CA LEU A 19 4.20 5.96 -2.97
C LEU A 19 4.23 4.87 -1.91
N LEU A 20 5.07 5.05 -0.90
CA LEU A 20 5.23 4.09 0.19
C LEU A 20 5.12 4.78 1.54
N VAL A 21 4.66 4.02 2.53
CA VAL A 21 4.62 4.44 3.93
C VAL A 21 5.45 3.48 4.77
N ARG A 22 6.12 4.00 5.79
CA ARG A 22 6.84 3.20 6.76
C ARG A 22 5.99 3.09 8.02
N ARG A 23 5.74 1.87 8.48
CA ARG A 23 4.93 1.64 9.67
C ARG A 23 5.63 2.18 10.91
N GLY A 24 4.89 2.93 11.73
CA GLY A 24 5.42 3.56 12.92
C GLY A 24 5.31 2.71 14.17
N ARG A 25 4.42 1.73 14.19
CA ARG A 25 4.19 0.90 15.39
C ARG A 25 3.61 -0.46 15.01
N GLY A 26 3.52 -1.34 16.02
CA GLY A 26 3.02 -2.70 15.84
C GLY A 26 4.11 -3.67 15.44
N ALA A 27 3.73 -4.91 15.14
CA ALA A 27 4.67 -5.98 14.84
C ALA A 27 5.50 -5.73 13.59
N ALA A 28 4.96 -4.96 12.63
CA ALA A 28 5.65 -4.65 11.38
C ALA A 28 6.30 -3.26 11.38
N ALA A 29 6.52 -2.67 12.57
CA ALA A 29 7.15 -1.35 12.69
C ALA A 29 8.50 -1.31 11.97
N GLY A 30 8.73 -0.23 11.22
CA GLY A 30 9.95 -0.04 10.44
C GLY A 30 9.90 -0.63 9.04
N THR A 31 8.88 -1.40 8.70
CA THR A 31 8.73 -1.90 7.32
C THR A 31 8.00 -0.90 6.45
N TRP A 32 8.37 -0.90 5.17
CA TRP A 32 7.72 -0.07 4.16
C TRP A 32 6.65 -0.86 3.44
N SER A 33 5.52 -0.22 3.18
CA SER A 33 4.40 -0.82 2.47
C SER A 33 3.67 0.24 1.65
N VAL A 34 2.81 -0.23 0.76
CA VAL A 34 1.87 0.66 0.07
C VAL A 34 0.79 1.11 1.06
N PRO A 35 0.21 2.31 0.89
CA PRO A 35 -0.88 2.76 1.75
C PRO A 35 -2.07 1.80 1.69
N GLY A 36 -2.66 1.49 2.82
CA GLY A 36 -3.81 0.59 2.87
C GLY A 36 -4.26 0.31 4.28
N GLY A 37 -5.35 -0.41 4.39
CA GLY A 37 -5.93 -0.80 5.66
C GLY A 37 -7.25 -1.51 5.48
N ARG A 38 -8.00 -1.65 6.56
CA ARG A 38 -9.26 -2.39 6.57
C ARG A 38 -10.38 -1.62 5.89
N ILE A 39 -11.26 -2.37 5.22
CA ILE A 39 -12.53 -1.84 4.75
C ILE A 39 -13.44 -1.70 5.96
N GLU A 40 -14.07 -0.55 6.13
CA GLU A 40 -15.01 -0.32 7.22
C GLU A 40 -16.40 -0.81 6.84
N PRO A 41 -17.21 -1.25 7.82
CA PRO A 41 -18.58 -1.72 7.53
C PRO A 41 -19.38 -0.68 6.75
N GLY A 42 -19.99 -1.13 5.65
CA GLY A 42 -20.80 -0.27 4.79
C GLY A 42 -20.02 0.56 3.78
N GLU A 43 -18.70 0.48 3.83
CA GLU A 43 -17.83 1.22 2.91
C GLU A 43 -17.59 0.39 1.65
N MET A 44 -17.65 1.03 0.49
CA MET A 44 -17.28 0.36 -0.77
C MET A 44 -15.76 0.25 -0.88
N VAL A 45 -15.30 -0.74 -1.65
CA VAL A 45 -13.85 -1.00 -1.79
C VAL A 45 -13.08 0.23 -2.24
N GLN A 46 -13.58 0.90 -3.29
CA GLN A 46 -12.91 2.10 -3.83
C GLN A 46 -12.89 3.25 -2.83
N GLU A 47 -13.96 3.40 -2.04
CA GLU A 47 -13.99 4.39 -0.98
C GLU A 47 -12.93 4.12 0.07
N ALA A 48 -12.77 2.86 0.45
CA ALA A 48 -11.77 2.45 1.43
C ALA A 48 -10.35 2.75 0.94
N VAL A 49 -10.06 2.44 -0.33
CA VAL A 49 -8.76 2.71 -0.94
C VAL A 49 -8.41 4.20 -0.83
N LEU A 50 -9.32 5.06 -1.25
CA LEU A 50 -9.08 6.50 -1.27
C LEU A 50 -9.03 7.09 0.15
N ARG A 51 -9.84 6.57 1.06
CA ARG A 51 -9.81 7.00 2.47
C ARG A 51 -8.46 6.65 3.11
N GLU A 52 -8.01 5.41 2.95
CA GLU A 52 -6.72 4.99 3.53
C GLU A 52 -5.55 5.78 2.94
N LEU A 53 -5.57 6.02 1.63
CA LEU A 53 -4.55 6.84 0.98
C LEU A 53 -4.50 8.24 1.60
N ARG A 54 -5.64 8.87 1.76
CA ARG A 54 -5.72 10.21 2.36
C ARG A 54 -5.28 10.20 3.82
N GLU A 55 -5.73 9.21 4.60
CA GLU A 55 -5.39 9.14 6.02
C GLU A 55 -3.89 8.92 6.25
N GLU A 56 -3.26 8.11 5.43
CA GLU A 56 -1.85 7.75 5.63
C GLU A 56 -0.86 8.70 4.96
N THR A 57 -1.26 9.39 3.90
CA THR A 57 -0.34 10.21 3.10
C THR A 57 -0.83 11.63 2.82
N GLY A 58 -2.09 11.93 3.10
CA GLY A 58 -2.68 13.22 2.75
C GLY A 58 -2.95 13.39 1.27
N ILE A 59 -2.66 12.38 0.45
CA ILE A 59 -2.80 12.48 -1.00
C ILE A 59 -4.19 12.03 -1.44
N GLU A 60 -4.74 12.74 -2.40
CA GLU A 60 -6.00 12.39 -3.03
C GLU A 60 -5.75 11.87 -4.45
N GLY A 61 -6.52 10.88 -4.85
CA GLY A 61 -6.36 10.28 -6.15
C GLY A 61 -7.68 9.74 -6.68
N VAL A 62 -7.60 9.08 -7.82
CA VAL A 62 -8.74 8.42 -8.47
C VAL A 62 -8.47 6.92 -8.48
N CYS A 63 -9.39 6.15 -7.91
CA CYS A 63 -9.25 4.70 -7.87
C CYS A 63 -9.51 4.11 -9.26
N GLY A 64 -8.56 3.31 -9.72
CA GLY A 64 -8.64 2.62 -10.99
C GLY A 64 -8.92 1.14 -10.84
N GLU A 65 -8.22 0.33 -11.62
CA GLU A 65 -8.47 -1.10 -11.69
C GLU A 65 -7.91 -1.87 -10.51
N LEU A 66 -8.54 -2.99 -10.19
CA LEU A 66 -7.96 -3.99 -9.30
C LEU A 66 -6.74 -4.60 -10.01
N ILE A 67 -5.58 -4.46 -9.39
CA ILE A 67 -4.34 -5.05 -9.91
C ILE A 67 -4.28 -6.52 -9.55
N GLY A 68 -4.58 -6.84 -8.29
CA GLY A 68 -4.54 -8.19 -7.79
C GLY A 68 -4.88 -8.24 -6.32
N TRP A 69 -4.65 -9.39 -5.73
CA TRP A 69 -4.94 -9.59 -4.31
C TRP A 69 -3.78 -10.33 -3.66
N ALA A 70 -3.65 -10.16 -2.37
CA ALA A 70 -2.64 -10.83 -1.56
C ALA A 70 -3.25 -11.26 -0.23
N GLU A 71 -2.64 -12.23 0.41
CA GLU A 71 -3.05 -12.66 1.72
C GLU A 71 -1.87 -12.56 2.67
N ARG A 72 -2.17 -12.21 3.91
CA ARG A 72 -1.17 -12.17 4.95
C ARG A 72 -1.73 -12.88 6.17
N ILE A 73 -1.12 -14.01 6.51
CA ILE A 73 -1.60 -14.88 7.59
C ILE A 73 -0.48 -15.07 8.60
N ASP A 74 -0.76 -14.77 9.86
CA ASP A 74 0.10 -15.10 10.98
C ASP A 74 -0.74 -15.68 12.11
N GLU A 75 -0.16 -15.85 13.31
CA GLU A 75 -0.87 -16.46 14.43
C GLU A 75 -2.13 -15.70 14.85
N ASP A 76 -2.09 -14.38 14.75
CA ASP A 76 -3.15 -13.51 15.28
C ASP A 76 -3.97 -12.81 14.20
N HIS A 77 -3.50 -12.83 12.96
CA HIS A 77 -4.10 -12.03 11.89
C HIS A 77 -4.25 -12.83 10.61
N HIS A 78 -5.34 -12.55 9.90
CA HIS A 78 -5.56 -13.04 8.54
C HIS A 78 -6.16 -11.88 7.72
N ALA A 79 -5.36 -11.32 6.84
CA ALA A 79 -5.81 -10.23 5.98
C ALA A 79 -5.89 -10.70 4.53
N VAL A 80 -7.01 -10.38 3.87
CA VAL A 80 -7.18 -10.53 2.42
C VAL A 80 -7.12 -9.12 1.87
N ILE A 81 -6.10 -8.82 1.07
CA ILE A 81 -5.80 -7.47 0.62
C ILE A 81 -6.09 -7.33 -0.86
N LEU A 82 -6.93 -6.37 -1.22
CA LEU A 82 -7.23 -6.03 -2.60
C LEU A 82 -6.39 -4.81 -2.97
N ASP A 83 -5.50 -4.96 -3.94
CA ASP A 83 -4.59 -3.90 -4.37
C ASP A 83 -5.12 -3.23 -5.63
N PHE A 84 -5.36 -1.92 -5.54
CA PHE A 84 -5.92 -1.14 -6.65
C PHE A 84 -4.89 -0.14 -7.18
N ALA A 85 -4.89 0.03 -8.50
CA ALA A 85 -4.16 1.13 -9.12
C ALA A 85 -4.87 2.43 -8.80
N VAL A 86 -4.12 3.44 -8.37
CA VAL A 86 -4.66 4.77 -8.07
C VAL A 86 -3.86 5.80 -8.86
N SER A 87 -4.57 6.69 -9.55
CA SER A 87 -3.97 7.76 -10.34
C SER A 87 -3.97 9.06 -9.55
N VAL A 88 -2.89 9.83 -9.68
CA VAL A 88 -2.79 11.17 -9.14
C VAL A 88 -2.41 12.14 -10.26
N LEU A 89 -2.75 13.42 -10.10
CA LEU A 89 -2.44 14.44 -11.11
C LEU A 89 -1.00 14.91 -11.03
N ASP A 90 -0.42 14.91 -9.84
CA ASP A 90 0.99 15.23 -9.68
C ASP A 90 1.52 14.59 -8.38
N ALA A 91 2.83 14.66 -8.20
CA ALA A 91 3.49 14.09 -7.03
C ALA A 91 3.52 15.10 -5.87
N VAL A 92 2.36 15.32 -5.28
CA VAL A 92 2.24 16.15 -4.08
C VAL A 92 3.09 15.52 -2.96
N GLU A 93 3.75 16.36 -2.17
CA GLU A 93 4.54 15.88 -1.03
C GLU A 93 3.64 15.19 -0.02
N PRO A 94 3.88 13.91 0.29
CA PRO A 94 3.03 13.21 1.25
C PRO A 94 3.31 13.66 2.67
N VAL A 95 2.26 13.59 3.50
CA VAL A 95 2.35 13.89 4.93
C VAL A 95 1.93 12.62 5.68
N ALA A 96 2.84 12.04 6.45
CA ALA A 96 2.57 10.82 7.18
C ALA A 96 1.41 11.01 8.16
N GLY A 97 0.45 10.09 8.12
CA GLY A 97 -0.68 10.08 9.04
C GLY A 97 -0.34 9.42 10.36
N ASP A 98 -1.35 9.21 11.21
CA ASP A 98 -1.18 8.81 12.61
C ASP A 98 -0.37 7.53 12.83
N ASP A 99 -0.54 6.53 11.98
CA ASP A 99 0.10 5.23 12.17
C ASP A 99 1.36 5.05 11.33
N ALA A 100 1.71 6.06 10.53
CA ALA A 100 2.89 6.04 9.68
C ALA A 100 4.01 6.86 10.32
N ALA A 101 5.22 6.31 10.33
CA ALA A 101 6.40 7.05 10.76
C ALA A 101 6.89 7.98 9.64
N GLU A 102 6.65 7.59 8.40
CA GLU A 102 7.13 8.32 7.23
C GLU A 102 6.29 7.95 6.00
N ALA A 103 6.15 8.88 5.06
CA ALA A 103 5.54 8.62 3.75
C ALA A 103 6.42 9.27 2.69
N ARG A 104 6.71 8.54 1.60
CA ARG A 104 7.63 9.00 0.56
C ARG A 104 7.26 8.49 -0.82
N TRP A 105 7.60 9.29 -1.82
CA TRP A 105 7.72 8.83 -3.19
C TRP A 105 9.09 8.21 -3.36
N VAL A 106 9.14 6.93 -3.71
CA VAL A 106 10.39 6.18 -3.83
C VAL A 106 10.61 5.80 -5.30
N PRO A 107 11.76 6.15 -5.89
CA PRO A 107 12.05 5.71 -7.26
C PRO A 107 11.89 4.19 -7.37
N LEU A 108 11.28 3.73 -8.46
CA LEU A 108 11.01 2.30 -8.63
C LEU A 108 12.27 1.44 -8.50
N TRP A 109 13.41 1.94 -8.95
CA TRP A 109 14.68 1.21 -8.88
C TRP A 109 15.27 1.13 -7.47
N ASP A 110 14.75 1.93 -6.53
CA ASP A 110 15.20 1.91 -5.12
C ASP A 110 14.27 1.09 -4.21
N VAL A 111 13.07 0.75 -4.69
CA VAL A 111 12.05 0.09 -3.85
C VAL A 111 12.56 -1.23 -3.27
N ALA A 112 13.20 -2.05 -4.09
CA ALA A 112 13.66 -3.37 -3.65
C ALA A 112 14.77 -3.31 -2.59
N GLU A 113 15.40 -2.16 -2.42
CA GLU A 113 16.46 -1.97 -1.42
C GLU A 113 15.89 -1.66 -0.03
N LEU A 114 14.62 -1.33 0.05
CA LEU A 114 13.97 -1.01 1.32
C LEU A 114 13.59 -2.28 2.09
N ASN A 115 13.41 -2.12 3.40
CA ASN A 115 12.86 -3.18 4.23
C ASN A 115 11.35 -3.24 4.02
N LEU A 116 10.93 -3.97 3.00
CA LEU A 116 9.53 -4.05 2.59
C LEU A 116 8.74 -5.02 3.47
N ALA A 117 7.45 -4.76 3.59
CA ALA A 117 6.52 -5.69 4.23
C ALA A 117 6.58 -7.04 3.51
N PRO A 118 6.39 -8.16 4.26
CA PRO A 118 6.47 -9.50 3.68
C PRO A 118 5.55 -9.68 2.47
N GLY A 119 6.10 -10.20 1.38
CA GLY A 119 5.37 -10.48 0.16
C GLY A 119 5.17 -9.31 -0.78
N LEU A 120 5.50 -8.08 -0.37
CA LEU A 120 5.26 -6.91 -1.20
C LEU A 120 6.15 -6.89 -2.45
N ALA A 121 7.44 -7.20 -2.31
CA ALA A 121 8.34 -7.21 -3.45
C ALA A 121 7.87 -8.19 -4.53
N GLU A 122 7.49 -9.40 -4.11
CA GLU A 122 6.99 -10.44 -5.01
C GLU A 122 5.71 -9.98 -5.72
N PHE A 123 4.80 -9.37 -4.97
CA PHE A 123 3.56 -8.85 -5.55
C PHE A 123 3.86 -7.79 -6.63
N LEU A 124 4.74 -6.85 -6.32
CA LEU A 124 5.09 -5.78 -7.24
C LEU A 124 5.76 -6.30 -8.51
N HIS A 125 6.61 -7.32 -8.39
CA HIS A 125 7.22 -7.98 -9.55
C HIS A 125 6.19 -8.76 -10.35
N ASP A 126 5.34 -9.53 -9.69
CA ASP A 126 4.35 -10.39 -10.36
C ASP A 126 3.33 -9.58 -11.16
N HIS A 127 3.09 -8.34 -10.77
CA HIS A 127 2.13 -7.46 -11.44
C HIS A 127 2.81 -6.35 -12.26
N ASP A 128 4.09 -6.53 -12.59
CA ASP A 128 4.85 -5.63 -13.46
C ASP A 128 4.97 -4.19 -12.97
N ILE A 129 4.84 -3.97 -11.66
CA ILE A 129 5.10 -2.67 -11.05
C ILE A 129 6.61 -2.44 -10.96
N LEU A 130 7.35 -3.49 -10.56
CA LEU A 130 8.80 -3.47 -10.55
C LEU A 130 9.34 -4.31 -11.69
N SER A 131 10.35 -3.79 -12.38
CA SER A 131 11.03 -4.52 -13.43
C SER A 131 11.90 -5.62 -12.83
N THR A 132 11.95 -6.77 -13.51
CA THR A 132 12.92 -7.79 -13.18
C THR A 132 14.30 -7.30 -13.62
N ILE A 133 15.24 -7.25 -12.68
CA ILE A 133 16.62 -6.95 -13.01
C ILE A 133 17.26 -8.27 -13.45
N VAL A 134 17.70 -8.28 -14.67
CA VAL A 134 18.35 -9.46 -15.22
C VAL A 134 19.86 -9.39 -14.97
#